data_2a34ca23845093b1f82f6c8953e9c30c
#
_entry.id   2a34ca23845093b1f82f6c8953e9c30c
#
_cell.length_a   1.000
_cell.length_b   1.000
_cell.length_c   1.000
_cell.angle_alpha   90.00
_cell.angle_beta   90.00
_cell.angle_gamma   90.00
#
_symmetry.space_group_name_H-M   'P 1'
#
loop_
_entity.id
_entity.type
_entity.pdbx_description
1 polymer ?
#
loop_
_entity_poly.entity_id
_entity_poly.type
_entity_poly.pdbx_seq_one_letter_code
_entity_poly.pdbx_strand_id
1 'polypeptide(L)'
;MGYALITGASGGIGRELAALFAADGHDLVITARSQERLDMVKTKLEQRFGVHVVTFAIDLSEANAPKKLHDFTTSQGIAVDQLVKNAGFADWTDFLDADWNRQNEMMQLNMHALAELTYRYGRDMRANGHGRILNISSVASMMAGPYMAMYFASKAFVRSLSEAVAHELRGTGVTVTCVCPGPTTTGFQKAANMSGRNFFTMTKPATARQLATYAYRRMMRGSTLAYHGPLTKAGALAERVLPRALTRRIAAFMDGGKPHTLKV
;
A
#
# COMPACT_ATOMS: atom_id res chain seq x y z
N MET A 1 19.69 12.09 9.25
CA MET A 1 18.90 11.01 8.59
C MET A 1 18.14 11.66 7.45
N GLY A 2 17.84 10.91 6.38
CA GLY A 2 17.03 11.46 5.27
C GLY A 2 15.54 11.44 5.59
N TYR A 3 14.74 11.85 4.60
CA TYR A 3 13.29 11.91 4.75
C TYR A 3 12.62 10.57 4.44
N ALA A 4 11.59 10.24 5.22
CA ALA A 4 10.65 9.18 4.87
C ALA A 4 9.38 9.78 4.23
N LEU A 5 9.09 9.38 2.97
CA LEU A 5 7.87 9.77 2.28
C LEU A 5 6.82 8.67 2.42
N ILE A 6 5.65 9.01 2.98
CA ILE A 6 4.57 8.05 3.21
C ILE A 6 3.28 8.49 2.50
N THR A 7 2.79 7.66 1.57
CA THR A 7 1.52 7.90 0.90
C THR A 7 0.34 7.30 1.68
N GLY A 8 -0.81 7.98 1.66
CA GLY A 8 -1.98 7.56 2.43
C GLY A 8 -1.80 7.69 3.94
N ALA A 9 -1.03 8.69 4.39
CA ALA A 9 -0.64 8.85 5.78
C ALA A 9 -1.71 9.49 6.69
N SER A 10 -2.84 9.92 6.15
CA SER A 10 -3.93 10.55 6.94
C SER A 10 -4.66 9.59 7.89
N GLY A 11 -4.38 8.29 7.84
CA GLY A 11 -5.03 7.30 8.70
C GLY A 11 -4.49 5.88 8.52
N GLY A 12 -5.09 4.93 9.25
CA GLY A 12 -4.81 3.51 9.11
C GLY A 12 -3.32 3.15 9.20
N ILE A 13 -2.89 2.28 8.29
CA ILE A 13 -1.52 1.74 8.24
C ILE A 13 -0.50 2.86 7.95
N GLY A 14 -0.82 3.79 7.04
CA GLY A 14 0.09 4.89 6.67
C GLY A 14 0.43 5.80 7.84
N ARG A 15 -0.56 6.17 8.67
CA ARG A 15 -0.34 6.95 9.89
C ARG A 15 0.53 6.20 10.91
N GLU A 16 0.30 4.91 11.09
CA GLU A 16 1.11 4.10 12.00
C GLU A 16 2.56 3.93 11.50
N LEU A 17 2.76 3.81 10.17
CA LEU A 17 4.10 3.80 9.56
C LEU A 17 4.80 5.16 9.76
N ALA A 18 4.09 6.28 9.52
CA ALA A 18 4.65 7.61 9.78
C ALA A 18 5.11 7.77 11.24
N ALA A 19 4.33 7.27 12.20
CA ALA A 19 4.71 7.29 13.61
C ALA A 19 5.94 6.41 13.93
N LEU A 20 6.17 5.31 13.20
CA LEU A 20 7.34 4.46 13.38
C LEU A 20 8.61 5.13 12.83
N PHE A 21 8.54 5.74 11.65
CA PHE A 21 9.67 6.51 11.10
C PHE A 21 10.01 7.73 11.95
N ALA A 22 8.99 8.47 12.44
CA ALA A 22 9.19 9.57 13.35
C ALA A 22 9.87 9.14 14.67
N ALA A 23 9.46 7.99 15.22
CA ALA A 23 10.06 7.44 16.44
C ALA A 23 11.53 7.03 16.27
N ASP A 24 11.94 6.69 15.05
CA ASP A 24 13.35 6.41 14.69
C ASP A 24 14.13 7.68 14.28
N GLY A 25 13.53 8.88 14.42
CA GLY A 25 14.18 10.16 14.18
C GLY A 25 14.25 10.59 12.71
N HIS A 26 13.45 9.98 11.80
CA HIS A 26 13.33 10.44 10.42
C HIS A 26 12.43 11.68 10.33
N ASP A 27 12.85 12.67 9.57
CA ASP A 27 11.96 13.71 9.07
C ASP A 27 11.01 13.10 8.03
N LEU A 28 9.80 13.66 7.88
CA LEU A 28 8.75 13.05 7.12
C LEU A 28 8.20 13.95 6.01
N VAL A 29 7.88 13.35 4.87
CA VAL A 29 6.92 13.89 3.92
C VAL A 29 5.68 12.99 3.98
N ILE A 30 4.54 13.54 4.38
CA ILE A 30 3.29 12.78 4.44
C ILE A 30 2.29 13.31 3.43
N THR A 31 1.67 12.40 2.66
CA THR A 31 0.73 12.77 1.61
C THR A 31 -0.56 11.97 1.67
N ALA A 32 -1.67 12.65 1.40
CA ALA A 32 -3.02 12.13 1.23
C ALA A 32 -3.90 13.21 0.60
N ARG A 33 -5.18 12.93 0.37
CA ARG A 33 -6.13 13.90 -0.24
C ARG A 33 -6.55 15.04 0.69
N SER A 34 -6.66 14.81 2.00
CA SER A 34 -7.15 15.78 2.97
C SER A 34 -6.01 16.49 3.68
N GLN A 35 -5.83 17.78 3.39
CA GLN A 35 -4.85 18.64 4.07
C GLN A 35 -5.10 18.68 5.58
N GLU A 36 -6.35 18.90 5.99
CA GLU A 36 -6.73 18.98 7.41
C GLU A 36 -6.28 17.73 8.21
N ARG A 37 -6.54 16.53 7.64
CA ARG A 37 -6.12 15.28 8.29
C ARG A 37 -4.60 15.11 8.33
N LEU A 38 -3.90 15.59 7.31
CA LEU A 38 -2.44 15.58 7.30
C LEU A 38 -1.89 16.51 8.38
N ASP A 39 -2.47 17.71 8.53
CA ASP A 39 -2.02 18.67 9.54
C ASP A 39 -2.25 18.18 10.97
N MET A 40 -3.37 17.49 11.21
CA MET A 40 -3.59 16.79 12.48
C MET A 40 -2.55 15.70 12.76
N VAL A 41 -2.13 14.96 11.74
CA VAL A 41 -1.08 13.93 11.90
C VAL A 41 0.28 14.59 12.10
N LYS A 42 0.61 15.60 11.31
CA LYS A 42 1.84 16.42 11.44
C LYS A 42 2.00 16.91 12.87
N THR A 43 1.03 17.67 13.38
CA THR A 43 1.09 18.26 14.74
C THR A 43 1.38 17.20 15.80
N LYS A 44 0.70 16.03 15.73
CA LYS A 44 0.92 14.94 16.69
C LYS A 44 2.32 14.33 16.60
N LEU A 45 2.85 14.20 15.38
CA LEU A 45 4.17 13.59 15.18
C LEU A 45 5.28 14.55 15.61
N GLU A 46 5.20 15.82 15.24
CA GLU A 46 6.16 16.85 15.63
C GLU A 46 6.21 17.04 17.17
N GLN A 47 5.03 17.15 17.79
CA GLN A 47 4.94 17.27 19.26
C GLN A 47 5.48 16.07 20.01
N ARG A 48 5.26 14.86 19.48
CA ARG A 48 5.62 13.63 20.18
C ARG A 48 7.07 13.22 19.98
N PHE A 49 7.63 13.47 18.80
CA PHE A 49 8.93 12.91 18.41
C PHE A 49 9.99 13.97 18.09
N GLY A 50 9.61 15.25 17.97
CA GLY A 50 10.54 16.35 17.70
C GLY A 50 11.13 16.35 16.30
N VAL A 51 10.51 15.61 15.34
CA VAL A 51 10.92 15.53 13.94
C VAL A 51 10.23 16.61 13.12
N HIS A 52 10.79 16.96 11.95
CA HIS A 52 10.13 17.86 11.00
C HIS A 52 9.19 17.09 10.07
N VAL A 53 7.95 17.56 9.90
CA VAL A 53 6.94 16.91 9.06
C VAL A 53 6.44 17.88 8.01
N VAL A 54 6.66 17.55 6.74
CA VAL A 54 6.13 18.26 5.58
C VAL A 54 4.85 17.57 5.11
N THR A 55 3.78 18.34 4.92
CA THR A 55 2.51 17.84 4.38
C THR A 55 2.35 18.24 2.91
N PHE A 56 1.86 17.33 2.07
CA PHE A 56 1.51 17.61 0.69
C PHE A 56 0.19 16.94 0.32
N ALA A 57 -0.87 17.72 0.27
CA ALA A 57 -2.20 17.23 -0.10
C ALA A 57 -2.28 17.02 -1.62
N ILE A 58 -2.52 15.79 -2.05
CA ILE A 58 -2.68 15.44 -3.46
C ILE A 58 -3.48 14.16 -3.61
N ASP A 59 -4.30 14.08 -4.65
CA ASP A 59 -4.88 12.82 -5.11
C ASP A 59 -3.93 12.14 -6.10
N LEU A 60 -3.33 11.03 -5.66
CA LEU A 60 -2.37 10.27 -6.48
C LEU A 60 -3.05 9.49 -7.63
N SER A 61 -4.38 9.47 -7.72
CA SER A 61 -5.09 8.92 -8.87
C SER A 61 -5.20 9.92 -10.04
N GLU A 62 -4.90 11.18 -9.82
CA GLU A 62 -4.89 12.19 -10.88
C GLU A 62 -3.66 12.05 -11.79
N ALA A 63 -3.84 12.48 -13.04
CA ALA A 63 -2.75 12.54 -14.02
C ALA A 63 -1.60 13.41 -13.51
N ASN A 64 -0.36 12.95 -13.72
CA ASN A 64 0.87 13.62 -13.29
C ASN A 64 1.02 13.85 -11.77
N ALA A 65 0.11 13.35 -10.92
CA ALA A 65 0.21 13.53 -9.49
C ALA A 65 1.51 12.94 -8.89
N PRO A 66 1.99 11.75 -9.30
CA PRO A 66 3.29 11.23 -8.85
C PRO A 66 4.47 12.15 -9.24
N LYS A 67 4.42 12.72 -10.45
CA LYS A 67 5.43 13.69 -10.91
C LYS A 67 5.38 14.96 -10.07
N LYS A 68 4.18 15.52 -9.82
CA LYS A 68 4.02 16.71 -8.97
C LYS A 68 4.58 16.50 -7.56
N LEU A 69 4.35 15.33 -6.97
CA LEU A 69 4.89 14.99 -5.65
C LEU A 69 6.43 14.91 -5.67
N HIS A 70 7.01 14.30 -6.69
CA HIS A 70 8.45 14.21 -6.85
C HIS A 70 9.07 15.59 -7.09
N ASP A 71 8.50 16.39 -8.00
CA ASP A 71 8.96 17.77 -8.29
C ASP A 71 8.88 18.64 -7.02
N PHE A 72 7.82 18.48 -6.20
CA PHE A 72 7.69 19.18 -4.92
C PHE A 72 8.84 18.83 -3.97
N THR A 73 9.12 17.55 -3.73
CA THR A 73 10.21 17.16 -2.82
C THR A 73 11.57 17.64 -3.34
N THR A 74 11.80 17.54 -4.65
CA THR A 74 13.04 18.01 -5.29
C THR A 74 13.22 19.53 -5.17
N SER A 75 12.15 20.31 -5.39
CA SER A 75 12.21 21.78 -5.30
C SER A 75 12.45 22.28 -3.86
N GLN A 76 12.08 21.48 -2.86
CA GLN A 76 12.36 21.77 -1.45
C GLN A 76 13.72 21.23 -0.98
N GLY A 77 14.53 20.65 -1.86
CA GLY A 77 15.79 20.02 -1.49
C GLY A 77 15.64 18.79 -0.57
N ILE A 78 14.48 18.16 -0.57
CA ILE A 78 14.17 17.00 0.29
C ILE A 78 14.69 15.73 -0.36
N ALA A 79 15.74 15.14 0.20
CA ALA A 79 16.25 13.83 -0.20
C ALA A 79 15.43 12.72 0.48
N VAL A 80 14.61 12.02 -0.30
CA VAL A 80 13.81 10.88 0.17
C VAL A 80 14.62 9.60 0.09
N ASP A 81 14.99 9.03 1.23
CA ASP A 81 15.71 7.76 1.34
C ASP A 81 14.83 6.59 1.81
N GLN A 82 13.61 6.88 2.28
CA GLN A 82 12.61 5.90 2.67
C GLN A 82 11.29 6.20 1.97
N LEU A 83 10.86 5.36 1.02
CA LEU A 83 9.62 5.54 0.26
C LEU A 83 8.58 4.50 0.67
N VAL A 84 7.46 4.93 1.24
CA VAL A 84 6.35 4.05 1.65
C VAL A 84 5.12 4.30 0.78
N LYS A 85 4.79 3.33 -0.07
CA LYS A 85 3.60 3.37 -0.91
C LYS A 85 2.50 2.52 -0.30
N ASN A 86 1.65 3.20 0.48
CA ASN A 86 0.54 2.62 1.22
C ASN A 86 -0.82 3.07 0.69
N ALA A 87 -0.91 4.22 0.01
CA ALA A 87 -2.16 4.69 -0.59
C ALA A 87 -2.73 3.64 -1.55
N GLY A 88 -4.03 3.41 -1.46
CA GLY A 88 -4.73 2.45 -2.29
C GLY A 88 -6.14 2.19 -1.76
N PHE A 89 -7.03 1.76 -2.63
CA PHE A 89 -8.38 1.35 -2.27
C PHE A 89 -8.83 0.15 -3.10
N ALA A 90 -9.99 -0.37 -2.77
CA ALA A 90 -10.67 -1.45 -3.48
C ALA A 90 -12.12 -1.08 -3.77
N ASP A 91 -12.75 -1.87 -4.60
CA ASP A 91 -14.17 -1.80 -4.88
C ASP A 91 -14.73 -3.22 -4.98
N TRP A 92 -15.79 -3.49 -4.21
CA TRP A 92 -16.44 -4.78 -4.15
C TRP A 92 -17.71 -4.73 -5.00
N THR A 93 -17.61 -5.20 -6.23
CA THR A 93 -18.69 -5.14 -7.23
C THR A 93 -18.51 -6.22 -8.29
N ASP A 94 -19.58 -6.62 -8.96
CA ASP A 94 -19.48 -7.40 -10.19
C ASP A 94 -18.77 -6.57 -11.25
N PHE A 95 -17.81 -7.15 -11.96
CA PHE A 95 -16.93 -6.39 -12.86
C PHE A 95 -17.68 -5.67 -13.98
N LEU A 96 -18.72 -6.29 -14.51
CA LEU A 96 -19.51 -5.72 -15.61
C LEU A 96 -20.54 -4.67 -15.14
N ASP A 97 -20.86 -4.66 -13.84
CA ASP A 97 -21.75 -3.69 -13.20
C ASP A 97 -20.98 -2.54 -12.53
N ALA A 98 -19.65 -2.56 -12.59
CA ALA A 98 -18.80 -1.59 -11.92
C ALA A 98 -18.85 -0.21 -12.59
N ASP A 99 -18.79 0.86 -11.79
CA ASP A 99 -18.48 2.19 -12.30
C ASP A 99 -17.05 2.23 -12.84
N TRP A 100 -16.92 2.39 -14.17
CA TRP A 100 -15.64 2.40 -14.83
C TRP A 100 -14.70 3.51 -14.34
N ASN A 101 -15.22 4.69 -14.01
CA ASN A 101 -14.41 5.78 -13.50
C ASN A 101 -13.72 5.36 -12.19
N ARG A 102 -14.44 4.72 -11.29
CA ARG A 102 -13.90 4.21 -10.03
C ARG A 102 -12.87 3.09 -10.24
N GLN A 103 -13.10 2.20 -11.22
CA GLN A 103 -12.10 1.18 -11.58
C GLN A 103 -10.82 1.83 -12.15
N ASN A 104 -10.98 2.84 -13.00
CA ASN A 104 -9.85 3.59 -13.56
C ASN A 104 -9.07 4.35 -12.48
N GLU A 105 -9.74 5.05 -11.55
CA GLU A 105 -9.09 5.67 -10.39
C GLU A 105 -8.29 4.65 -9.56
N MET A 106 -8.84 3.43 -9.37
CA MET A 106 -8.14 2.36 -8.66
C MET A 106 -6.87 1.92 -9.41
N MET A 107 -6.91 1.78 -10.74
CA MET A 107 -5.73 1.47 -11.55
C MET A 107 -4.69 2.60 -11.46
N GLN A 108 -5.13 3.85 -11.59
CA GLN A 108 -4.24 5.01 -11.49
C GLN A 108 -3.53 5.07 -10.13
N LEU A 109 -4.26 4.89 -9.03
CA LEU A 109 -3.68 4.94 -7.70
C LEU A 109 -2.84 3.69 -7.36
N ASN A 110 -3.45 2.49 -7.50
CA ASN A 110 -2.83 1.26 -7.01
C ASN A 110 -1.67 0.78 -7.88
N MET A 111 -1.68 1.11 -9.19
CA MET A 111 -0.69 0.60 -10.15
C MET A 111 0.18 1.73 -10.71
N HIS A 112 -0.40 2.70 -11.43
CA HIS A 112 0.35 3.72 -12.13
C HIS A 112 1.14 4.61 -11.17
N ALA A 113 0.49 5.22 -10.19
CA ALA A 113 1.15 6.09 -9.22
C ALA A 113 2.23 5.34 -8.43
N LEU A 114 1.95 4.08 -8.04
CA LEU A 114 2.92 3.24 -7.34
C LEU A 114 4.16 2.96 -8.22
N ALA A 115 3.97 2.62 -9.50
CA ALA A 115 5.06 2.34 -10.43
C ALA A 115 5.88 3.60 -10.71
N GLU A 116 5.23 4.74 -10.98
CA GLU A 116 5.90 6.00 -11.28
C GLU A 116 6.70 6.54 -10.09
N LEU A 117 6.14 6.48 -8.87
CA LEU A 117 6.89 6.85 -7.65
C LEU A 117 8.08 5.91 -7.43
N THR A 118 7.94 4.60 -7.70
CA THR A 118 9.06 3.66 -7.65
C THR A 118 10.16 4.05 -8.63
N TYR A 119 9.77 4.38 -9.86
CA TYR A 119 10.70 4.77 -10.92
C TYR A 119 11.46 6.06 -10.57
N ARG A 120 10.75 7.11 -10.14
CA ARG A 120 11.37 8.43 -9.85
C ARG A 120 12.28 8.35 -8.63
N TYR A 121 11.75 8.02 -7.47
CA TYR A 121 12.55 7.96 -6.24
C TYR A 121 13.57 6.81 -6.24
N GLY A 122 13.28 5.69 -6.90
CA GLY A 122 14.23 4.60 -7.05
C GLY A 122 15.46 4.99 -7.87
N ARG A 123 15.31 5.87 -8.86
CA ARG A 123 16.44 6.45 -9.61
C ARG A 123 17.30 7.33 -8.73
N ASP A 124 16.68 8.21 -7.95
CA ASP A 124 17.39 9.11 -7.03
C ASP A 124 18.15 8.30 -5.97
N MET A 125 17.47 7.33 -5.34
CA MET A 125 18.08 6.45 -4.36
C MET A 125 19.26 5.66 -4.95
N ARG A 126 19.11 5.15 -6.18
CA ARG A 126 20.19 4.42 -6.87
C ARG A 126 21.39 5.33 -7.17
N ALA A 127 21.13 6.57 -7.59
CA ALA A 127 22.20 7.56 -7.82
C ALA A 127 22.93 7.90 -6.51
N ASN A 128 22.23 7.95 -5.39
CA ASN A 128 22.77 8.22 -4.06
C ASN A 128 23.39 6.97 -3.39
N GLY A 129 23.26 5.77 -3.98
CA GLY A 129 23.84 4.52 -3.48
C GLY A 129 23.13 3.96 -2.24
N HIS A 130 21.98 4.49 -1.82
CA HIS A 130 21.21 3.99 -0.69
C HIS A 130 19.73 4.35 -0.80
N GLY A 131 18.87 3.52 -0.20
CA GLY A 131 17.44 3.79 -0.10
C GLY A 131 16.62 2.53 0.20
N ARG A 132 15.39 2.75 0.67
CA ARG A 132 14.45 1.66 0.92
C ARG A 132 13.07 2.02 0.39
N ILE A 133 12.44 1.06 -0.28
CA ILE A 133 11.11 1.20 -0.84
C ILE A 133 10.20 0.13 -0.20
N LEU A 134 9.07 0.56 0.36
CA LEU A 134 8.03 -0.32 0.90
C LEU A 134 6.76 -0.20 0.07
N ASN A 135 6.28 -1.32 -0.46
CA ASN A 135 5.02 -1.45 -1.16
C ASN A 135 4.02 -2.26 -0.33
N ILE A 136 2.86 -1.69 -0.03
CA ILE A 136 1.77 -2.41 0.61
C ILE A 136 0.90 -3.06 -0.48
N SER A 137 1.10 -4.37 -0.67
CA SER A 137 0.26 -5.21 -1.50
C SER A 137 -0.91 -5.79 -0.68
N SER A 138 -1.26 -7.05 -0.86
CA SER A 138 -2.33 -7.76 -0.14
C SER A 138 -2.21 -9.27 -0.33
N VAL A 139 -2.88 -10.06 0.51
CA VAL A 139 -3.20 -11.47 0.23
C VAL A 139 -3.93 -11.63 -1.11
N ALA A 140 -4.67 -10.63 -1.55
CA ALA A 140 -5.32 -10.56 -2.86
C ALA A 140 -4.34 -10.68 -4.04
N SER A 141 -3.03 -10.45 -3.84
CA SER A 141 -2.01 -10.61 -4.88
C SER A 141 -1.72 -12.05 -5.28
N MET A 142 -2.27 -13.01 -4.56
CA MET A 142 -1.93 -14.43 -4.72
C MET A 142 -2.87 -15.19 -5.66
N MET A 143 -4.06 -14.66 -5.93
CA MET A 143 -5.08 -15.39 -6.68
C MET A 143 -6.01 -14.42 -7.44
N ALA A 144 -6.84 -14.95 -8.34
CA ALA A 144 -7.91 -14.19 -8.95
C ALA A 144 -9.08 -14.04 -7.96
N GLY A 145 -9.56 -12.81 -7.76
CA GLY A 145 -10.68 -12.51 -6.84
C GLY A 145 -11.93 -12.07 -7.59
N PRO A 146 -12.94 -12.98 -7.77
CA PRO A 146 -14.24 -12.57 -8.25
C PRO A 146 -14.85 -11.47 -7.37
N TYR A 147 -15.60 -10.57 -7.97
CA TYR A 147 -16.25 -9.40 -7.35
C TYR A 147 -15.29 -8.32 -6.80
N MET A 148 -13.99 -8.53 -6.96
CA MET A 148 -12.94 -7.54 -6.69
C MET A 148 -11.82 -7.65 -7.74
N ALA A 149 -12.18 -7.97 -8.99
CA ALA A 149 -11.25 -8.36 -10.05
C ALA A 149 -10.10 -7.36 -10.25
N MET A 150 -10.42 -6.07 -10.38
CA MET A 150 -9.41 -5.03 -10.58
C MET A 150 -8.52 -4.84 -9.35
N TYR A 151 -9.05 -4.96 -8.13
CA TYR A 151 -8.26 -4.87 -6.91
C TYR A 151 -7.23 -6.01 -6.83
N PHE A 152 -7.67 -7.27 -7.02
CA PHE A 152 -6.77 -8.43 -7.01
C PHE A 152 -5.71 -8.32 -8.09
N ALA A 153 -6.09 -7.93 -9.32
CA ALA A 153 -5.14 -7.69 -10.41
C ALA A 153 -4.14 -6.59 -10.06
N SER A 154 -4.59 -5.47 -9.47
CA SER A 154 -3.71 -4.38 -9.05
C SER A 154 -2.71 -4.82 -7.98
N LYS A 155 -3.14 -5.66 -7.02
CA LYS A 155 -2.23 -6.15 -5.97
C LYS A 155 -1.26 -7.21 -6.46
N ALA A 156 -1.65 -8.02 -7.46
CA ALA A 156 -0.74 -8.91 -8.18
C ALA A 156 0.32 -8.13 -8.97
N PHE A 157 -0.07 -7.05 -9.65
CA PHE A 157 0.85 -6.12 -10.29
C PHE A 157 1.88 -5.57 -9.29
N VAL A 158 1.43 -5.05 -8.14
CA VAL A 158 2.31 -4.50 -7.11
C VAL A 158 3.34 -5.54 -6.64
N ARG A 159 2.91 -6.77 -6.38
CA ARG A 159 3.80 -7.87 -5.96
C ARG A 159 4.83 -8.17 -7.03
N SER A 160 4.40 -8.42 -8.27
CA SER A 160 5.28 -8.77 -9.39
C SER A 160 6.30 -7.67 -9.68
N LEU A 161 5.85 -6.41 -9.77
CA LEU A 161 6.74 -5.26 -9.97
C LEU A 161 7.77 -5.14 -8.84
N SER A 162 7.33 -5.31 -7.59
CA SER A 162 8.24 -5.19 -6.44
C SER A 162 9.34 -6.25 -6.45
N GLU A 163 9.02 -7.49 -6.78
CA GLU A 163 9.99 -8.60 -6.86
C GLU A 163 10.99 -8.37 -8.01
N ALA A 164 10.52 -7.92 -9.18
CA ALA A 164 11.37 -7.62 -10.33
C ALA A 164 12.33 -6.48 -10.01
N VAL A 165 11.82 -5.32 -9.55
CA VAL A 165 12.65 -4.15 -9.24
C VAL A 165 13.62 -4.42 -8.08
N ALA A 166 13.21 -5.23 -7.08
CA ALA A 166 14.12 -5.65 -6.01
C ALA A 166 15.31 -6.46 -6.55
N HIS A 167 15.11 -7.27 -7.60
CA HIS A 167 16.18 -8.02 -8.24
C HIS A 167 17.12 -7.09 -9.02
N GLU A 168 16.57 -6.16 -9.79
CA GLU A 168 17.31 -5.20 -10.62
C GLU A 168 18.18 -4.25 -9.77
N LEU A 169 17.75 -3.93 -8.55
CA LEU A 169 18.46 -3.04 -7.64
C LEU A 169 19.51 -3.74 -6.75
N ARG A 170 19.78 -5.03 -6.94
CA ARG A 170 20.83 -5.73 -6.19
C ARG A 170 22.19 -5.08 -6.39
N GLY A 171 22.92 -4.90 -5.29
CA GLY A 171 24.26 -4.30 -5.30
C GLY A 171 24.27 -2.76 -5.41
N THR A 172 23.11 -2.11 -5.54
CA THR A 172 23.03 -0.64 -5.66
C THR A 172 22.87 0.09 -4.31
N GLY A 173 22.76 -0.64 -3.20
CA GLY A 173 22.42 -0.05 -1.89
C GLY A 173 20.94 0.23 -1.68
N VAL A 174 20.08 -0.03 -2.69
CA VAL A 174 18.62 0.18 -2.62
C VAL A 174 17.89 -1.14 -2.45
N THR A 175 16.91 -1.18 -1.54
CA THR A 175 16.06 -2.38 -1.33
C THR A 175 14.59 -2.08 -1.59
N VAL A 176 13.87 -3.08 -2.11
CA VAL A 176 12.41 -3.01 -2.30
C VAL A 176 11.76 -4.13 -1.50
N THR A 177 10.84 -3.75 -0.63
CA THR A 177 10.05 -4.66 0.20
C THR A 177 8.59 -4.61 -0.20
N CYS A 178 8.02 -5.74 -0.56
CA CYS A 178 6.58 -5.92 -0.77
C CYS A 178 5.98 -6.65 0.43
N VAL A 179 5.04 -6.02 1.11
CA VAL A 179 4.29 -6.65 2.21
C VAL A 179 2.91 -7.02 1.71
N CYS A 180 2.52 -8.29 1.91
CA CYS A 180 1.21 -8.84 1.59
C CYS A 180 0.42 -9.10 2.89
N PRO A 181 -0.37 -8.13 3.37
CA PRO A 181 -1.21 -8.33 4.55
C PRO A 181 -2.45 -9.16 4.25
N GLY A 182 -2.91 -9.87 5.26
CA GLY A 182 -4.29 -10.34 5.38
C GLY A 182 -5.24 -9.22 5.85
N PRO A 183 -6.46 -9.56 6.29
CA PRO A 183 -7.41 -8.59 6.81
C PRO A 183 -6.81 -7.73 7.93
N THR A 184 -7.01 -6.43 7.82
CA THR A 184 -6.47 -5.46 8.77
C THR A 184 -7.55 -4.43 9.11
N THR A 185 -7.77 -4.16 10.39
CA THR A 185 -8.75 -3.18 10.87
C THR A 185 -8.31 -1.77 10.47
N THR A 186 -8.95 -1.23 9.45
CA THR A 186 -8.75 0.13 8.91
C THR A 186 -10.07 0.62 8.33
N GLY A 187 -10.07 1.80 7.69
CA GLY A 187 -11.22 2.26 6.90
C GLY A 187 -11.43 1.54 5.56
N PHE A 188 -10.66 0.49 5.28
CA PHE A 188 -10.63 -0.18 3.98
C PHE A 188 -11.99 -0.79 3.58
N GLN A 189 -12.67 -1.51 4.49
CA GLN A 189 -13.96 -2.14 4.19
C GLN A 189 -15.01 -1.12 3.76
N LYS A 190 -15.07 0.03 4.48
CA LYS A 190 -15.97 1.13 4.13
C LYS A 190 -15.61 1.73 2.78
N ALA A 191 -14.32 1.93 2.51
CA ALA A 191 -13.85 2.47 1.23
C ALA A 191 -14.07 1.51 0.04
N ALA A 192 -14.10 0.20 0.30
CA ALA A 192 -14.35 -0.85 -0.69
C ALA A 192 -15.83 -1.19 -0.88
N ASN A 193 -16.75 -0.50 -0.20
CA ASN A 193 -18.18 -0.80 -0.18
C ASN A 193 -18.52 -2.26 0.24
N MET A 194 -17.65 -2.89 1.03
CA MET A 194 -17.84 -4.26 1.48
C MET A 194 -18.86 -4.34 2.60
N SER A 195 -19.82 -5.25 2.45
CA SER A 195 -20.86 -5.53 3.43
C SER A 195 -21.02 -7.03 3.65
N GLY A 196 -21.80 -7.43 4.68
CA GLY A 196 -22.13 -8.81 4.96
C GLY A 196 -20.95 -9.66 5.46
N ARG A 197 -21.08 -10.99 5.28
CA ARG A 197 -20.10 -11.97 5.73
C ARG A 197 -18.97 -12.07 4.71
N ASN A 198 -17.78 -11.67 5.08
CA ASN A 198 -16.58 -11.67 4.24
C ASN A 198 -15.34 -12.02 5.06
N PHE A 199 -14.16 -12.07 4.45
CA PHE A 199 -12.92 -12.46 5.11
C PHE A 199 -12.58 -11.62 6.34
N PHE A 200 -12.94 -10.34 6.36
CA PHE A 200 -12.72 -9.47 7.52
C PHE A 200 -13.64 -9.84 8.70
N THR A 201 -14.86 -10.29 8.42
CA THR A 201 -15.81 -10.69 9.47
C THR A 201 -15.63 -12.15 9.90
N MET A 202 -15.02 -12.99 9.04
CA MET A 202 -14.78 -14.42 9.30
C MET A 202 -13.49 -14.71 10.05
N THR A 203 -12.58 -13.73 10.09
CA THR A 203 -11.26 -13.87 10.74
C THR A 203 -11.10 -12.80 11.82
N LYS A 204 -10.05 -12.90 12.62
CA LYS A 204 -9.63 -11.81 13.53
C LYS A 204 -8.64 -10.91 12.79
N PRO A 205 -9.07 -9.74 12.26
CA PRO A 205 -8.17 -8.86 11.55
C PRO A 205 -7.04 -8.35 12.46
N ALA A 206 -5.86 -8.16 11.87
CA ALA A 206 -4.78 -7.48 12.56
C ALA A 206 -5.11 -5.98 12.74
N THR A 207 -4.54 -5.35 13.76
CA THR A 207 -4.62 -3.89 13.89
C THR A 207 -3.68 -3.20 12.90
N ALA A 208 -3.99 -1.95 12.53
CA ALA A 208 -3.10 -1.13 11.69
C ALA A 208 -1.69 -1.04 12.29
N ARG A 209 -1.58 -0.90 13.62
CA ARG A 209 -0.31 -0.83 14.34
C ARG A 209 0.51 -2.11 14.23
N GLN A 210 -0.11 -3.27 14.40
CA GLN A 210 0.56 -4.57 14.27
C GLN A 210 1.12 -4.76 12.87
N LEU A 211 0.33 -4.46 11.84
CA LEU A 211 0.76 -4.55 10.46
C LEU A 211 1.87 -3.53 10.14
N ALA A 212 1.72 -2.28 10.54
CA ALA A 212 2.73 -1.25 10.34
C ALA A 212 4.08 -1.63 10.97
N THR A 213 4.05 -2.12 12.21
CA THR A 213 5.28 -2.59 12.91
C THR A 213 5.93 -3.77 12.17
N TYR A 214 5.14 -4.71 11.67
CA TYR A 214 5.66 -5.82 10.86
C TYR A 214 6.27 -5.33 9.55
N ALA A 215 5.56 -4.48 8.80
CA ALA A 215 6.00 -3.94 7.52
C ALA A 215 7.29 -3.13 7.67
N TYR A 216 7.35 -2.24 8.66
CA TYR A 216 8.52 -1.47 9.01
C TYR A 216 9.75 -2.35 9.25
N ARG A 217 9.62 -3.36 10.13
CA ARG A 217 10.72 -4.29 10.44
C ARG A 217 11.19 -5.08 9.21
N ARG A 218 10.27 -5.43 8.29
CA ARG A 218 10.62 -6.13 7.05
C ARG A 218 11.34 -5.23 6.07
N MET A 219 10.91 -3.97 5.94
CA MET A 219 11.58 -2.95 5.14
C MET A 219 12.99 -2.68 5.65
N MET A 220 13.16 -2.46 6.96
CA MET A 220 14.47 -2.17 7.56
C MET A 220 15.46 -3.34 7.42
N ARG A 221 14.96 -4.59 7.32
CA ARG A 221 15.77 -5.79 7.05
C ARG A 221 16.04 -6.04 5.55
N GLY A 222 15.51 -5.22 4.64
CA GLY A 222 15.65 -5.43 3.20
C GLY A 222 14.95 -6.68 2.67
N SER A 223 13.89 -7.17 3.34
CA SER A 223 13.15 -8.34 2.86
C SER A 223 12.40 -8.04 1.57
N THR A 224 12.60 -8.81 0.49
CA THR A 224 11.92 -8.58 -0.80
C THR A 224 10.42 -8.82 -0.71
N LEU A 225 9.99 -9.94 -0.12
CA LEU A 225 8.58 -10.32 -0.01
C LEU A 225 8.25 -10.78 1.41
N ALA A 226 7.15 -10.29 1.97
CA ALA A 226 6.76 -10.58 3.34
C ALA A 226 5.24 -10.75 3.50
N TYR A 227 4.82 -11.83 4.12
CA TYR A 227 3.42 -12.18 4.38
C TYR A 227 3.10 -12.01 5.86
N HIS A 228 2.11 -11.17 6.16
CA HIS A 228 1.71 -10.89 7.53
C HIS A 228 0.64 -11.86 8.02
N GLY A 229 0.95 -12.58 9.10
CA GLY A 229 0.06 -13.53 9.75
C GLY A 229 0.18 -14.97 9.23
N PRO A 230 -0.19 -15.96 10.07
CA PRO A 230 -0.02 -17.38 9.74
C PRO A 230 -0.93 -17.82 8.58
N LEU A 231 -2.18 -17.36 8.56
CA LEU A 231 -3.14 -17.69 7.50
C LEU A 231 -2.67 -17.18 6.13
N THR A 232 -2.12 -15.97 6.08
CA THR A 232 -1.58 -15.39 4.84
C THR A 232 -0.36 -16.17 4.34
N LYS A 233 0.50 -16.63 5.26
CA LYS A 233 1.66 -17.48 4.92
C LYS A 233 1.22 -18.84 4.38
N ALA A 234 0.22 -19.46 5.02
CA ALA A 234 -0.35 -20.72 4.55
C ALA A 234 -1.00 -20.54 3.16
N GLY A 235 -1.73 -19.44 2.93
CA GLY A 235 -2.29 -19.08 1.63
C GLY A 235 -1.23 -18.92 0.54
N ALA A 236 -0.10 -18.27 0.86
CA ALA A 236 1.02 -18.10 -0.07
C ALA A 236 1.70 -19.42 -0.45
N LEU A 237 1.70 -20.40 0.44
CA LEU A 237 2.19 -21.76 0.12
C LEU A 237 1.14 -22.50 -0.72
N ALA A 238 -0.13 -22.42 -0.33
CA ALA A 238 -1.24 -23.09 -1.00
C ALA A 238 -1.40 -22.61 -2.47
N GLU A 239 -1.19 -21.31 -2.75
CA GLU A 239 -1.21 -20.74 -4.11
C GLU A 239 -0.30 -21.50 -5.09
N ARG A 240 0.83 -22.02 -4.60
CA ARG A 240 1.84 -22.69 -5.44
C ARG A 240 1.45 -24.11 -5.84
N VAL A 241 0.55 -24.75 -5.11
CA VAL A 241 0.22 -26.17 -5.28
C VAL A 241 -1.26 -26.40 -5.63
N LEU A 242 -2.15 -25.47 -5.29
CA LEU A 242 -3.57 -25.63 -5.56
C LEU A 242 -3.93 -25.23 -6.99
N PRO A 243 -4.85 -25.97 -7.64
CA PRO A 243 -5.39 -25.59 -8.95
C PRO A 243 -6.03 -24.19 -8.91
N ARG A 244 -5.77 -23.37 -9.93
CA ARG A 244 -6.30 -22.00 -10.03
C ARG A 244 -7.82 -21.90 -9.95
N ALA A 245 -8.54 -22.91 -10.45
CA ALA A 245 -10.00 -22.97 -10.33
C ALA A 245 -10.47 -23.06 -8.88
N LEU A 246 -9.75 -23.79 -8.04
CA LEU A 246 -10.05 -23.92 -6.62
C LEU A 246 -9.72 -22.64 -5.84
N THR A 247 -8.54 -22.05 -6.05
CA THR A 247 -8.17 -20.80 -5.39
C THR A 247 -9.13 -19.67 -5.72
N ARG A 248 -9.61 -19.58 -6.97
CA ARG A 248 -10.63 -18.61 -7.39
C ARG A 248 -11.98 -18.81 -6.67
N ARG A 249 -12.43 -20.05 -6.49
CA ARG A 249 -13.68 -20.36 -5.74
C ARG A 249 -13.53 -20.00 -4.26
N ILE A 250 -12.37 -20.29 -3.67
CA ILE A 250 -12.05 -19.91 -2.29
C ILE A 250 -12.07 -18.38 -2.16
N ALA A 251 -11.45 -17.64 -3.06
CA ALA A 251 -11.46 -16.18 -3.05
C ALA A 251 -12.90 -15.62 -3.13
N ALA A 252 -13.71 -16.10 -4.06
CA ALA A 252 -15.12 -15.68 -4.19
C ALA A 252 -15.92 -15.92 -2.89
N PHE A 253 -15.71 -17.04 -2.23
CA PHE A 253 -16.35 -17.34 -0.95
C PHE A 253 -15.84 -16.42 0.19
N MET A 254 -14.53 -16.17 0.24
CA MET A 254 -13.91 -15.32 1.26
C MET A 254 -14.32 -13.84 1.11
N ASP A 255 -14.55 -13.37 -0.11
CA ASP A 255 -15.00 -11.99 -0.38
C ASP A 255 -16.50 -11.80 -0.14
N GLY A 256 -17.23 -12.84 0.30
CA GLY A 256 -18.65 -12.75 0.65
C GLY A 256 -19.61 -13.15 -0.48
N GLY A 257 -19.09 -13.74 -1.57
CA GLY A 257 -19.87 -14.10 -2.73
C GLY A 257 -20.29 -12.88 -3.57
N LYS A 258 -21.36 -13.02 -4.36
CA LYS A 258 -21.85 -11.95 -5.24
C LYS A 258 -22.35 -10.75 -4.42
N PRO A 259 -21.91 -9.53 -4.72
CA PRO A 259 -22.47 -8.33 -4.10
C PRO A 259 -23.99 -8.31 -4.28
N HIS A 260 -24.71 -7.98 -3.22
CA HIS A 260 -26.12 -7.70 -3.36
C HIS A 260 -26.23 -6.38 -4.11
N THR A 261 -26.64 -6.43 -5.38
CA THR A 261 -27.07 -5.23 -6.08
C THR A 261 -28.23 -4.66 -5.28
N LEU A 262 -28.02 -3.52 -4.61
CA LEU A 262 -29.14 -2.71 -4.13
C LEU A 262 -29.96 -2.40 -5.38
N LYS A 263 -31.15 -3.03 -5.49
CA LYS A 263 -32.13 -2.61 -6.46
C LYS A 263 -32.46 -1.15 -6.14
N VAL A 264 -32.00 -0.25 -6.97
CA VAL A 264 -32.41 1.15 -6.97
C VAL A 264 -33.87 1.23 -7.36
#